data_f745f9f60c10807d8c9c07314b35646a
#
_entry.id   f745f9f60c10807d8c9c07314b35646a
#
_cell.length_a   1.000
_cell.length_b   1.000
_cell.length_c   1.000
_cell.angle_alpha   90.00
_cell.angle_beta   90.00
_cell.angle_gamma   90.00
#
_symmetry.space_group_name_H-M   'P 1'
#
loop_
_entity.id
_entity.type
_entity.pdbx_description
1 polymer ?
#
loop_
_entity_poly.entity_id
_entity_poly.type
_entity_poly.pdbx_seq_one_letter_code
_entity_poly.pdbx_strand_id
1 'polypeptide(L)'
;MTARPNFIFILADDLGFAEVGCNGSDRYKTPHIDALANAGVRFTRFYTVPLCGPSRALILTGRYGFRTGAVTQDACKTIIRTGEKAEVMI
;
A
#
# COMPACT_ATOMS: atom_id res chain seq x y z
N MET A 1 8.49 11.65 -29.81
CA MET A 1 8.74 11.77 -28.35
C MET A 1 7.76 10.87 -27.64
N THR A 2 8.23 9.88 -26.92
CA THR A 2 7.36 9.04 -26.06
C THR A 2 6.96 9.88 -24.85
N ALA A 3 5.66 10.16 -24.71
CA ALA A 3 5.14 10.86 -23.55
C ALA A 3 5.44 10.02 -22.28
N ARG A 4 6.04 10.64 -21.27
CA ARG A 4 6.25 9.97 -19.98
C ARG A 4 4.91 9.90 -19.25
N PRO A 5 4.47 8.72 -18.78
CA PRO A 5 3.22 8.61 -18.06
C PRO A 5 3.31 9.27 -16.68
N ASN A 6 2.18 9.76 -16.20
CA ASN A 6 2.01 10.15 -14.79
C ASN A 6 1.51 8.95 -13.99
N PHE A 7 1.97 8.83 -12.73
CA PHE A 7 1.53 7.79 -11.83
C PHE A 7 0.88 8.41 -10.59
N ILE A 8 -0.28 7.89 -10.21
CA ILE A 8 -0.93 8.21 -8.94
C ILE A 8 -1.01 6.91 -8.15
N PHE A 9 -0.37 6.89 -6.98
CA PHE A 9 -0.40 5.74 -6.08
C PHE A 9 -1.28 6.06 -4.88
N ILE A 10 -2.37 5.30 -4.70
CA ILE A 10 -3.32 5.45 -3.61
C ILE A 10 -3.21 4.24 -2.70
N LEU A 11 -2.86 4.44 -1.44
CA LEU A 11 -2.74 3.41 -0.43
C LEU A 11 -3.75 3.69 0.69
N ALA A 12 -4.78 2.87 0.77
CA ALA A 12 -5.75 2.94 1.85
C ALA A 12 -5.15 2.43 3.17
N ASP A 13 -5.62 2.98 4.28
CA ASP A 13 -5.25 2.56 5.62
C ASP A 13 -6.45 1.88 6.30
N ASP A 14 -6.21 0.73 6.91
CA ASP A 14 -7.22 -0.08 7.62
C ASP A 14 -8.49 -0.41 6.80
N LEU A 15 -8.37 -0.50 5.47
CA LEU A 15 -9.47 -0.86 4.59
C LEU A 15 -9.53 -2.39 4.41
N GLY A 16 -10.63 -2.98 4.85
CA GLY A 16 -10.89 -4.41 4.66
C GLY A 16 -11.27 -4.75 3.22
N PHE A 17 -10.89 -5.94 2.75
CA PHE A 17 -11.19 -6.41 1.39
C PHE A 17 -12.69 -6.31 1.04
N ALA A 18 -13.57 -6.73 1.97
CA ALA A 18 -15.03 -6.73 1.78
C ALA A 18 -15.69 -5.35 1.96
N GLU A 19 -14.92 -4.29 2.17
CA GLU A 19 -15.45 -2.93 2.33
C GLU A 19 -15.50 -2.15 1.01
N VAL A 20 -15.07 -2.75 -0.08
CA VAL A 20 -15.08 -2.14 -1.41
C VAL A 20 -16.11 -2.83 -2.30
N GLY A 21 -16.91 -2.05 -3.02
CA GLY A 21 -18.02 -2.56 -3.84
C GLY A 21 -17.59 -3.58 -4.88
N CYS A 22 -16.48 -3.34 -5.60
CA CYS A 22 -15.96 -4.27 -6.60
C CYS A 22 -15.46 -5.60 -6.01
N ASN A 23 -15.32 -5.69 -4.69
CA ASN A 23 -14.98 -6.92 -3.96
C ASN A 23 -16.22 -7.57 -3.31
N GLY A 24 -17.42 -7.05 -3.57
CA GLY A 24 -18.69 -7.62 -3.10
C GLY A 24 -19.22 -7.00 -1.82
N SER A 25 -18.81 -5.78 -1.46
CA SER A 25 -19.38 -5.08 -0.32
C SER A 25 -20.88 -4.85 -0.52
N ASP A 26 -21.69 -5.26 0.46
CA ASP A 26 -23.12 -4.96 0.55
C ASP A 26 -23.41 -3.74 1.46
N ARG A 27 -22.43 -3.35 2.29
CA ARG A 27 -22.54 -2.25 3.26
C ARG A 27 -22.13 -0.91 2.71
N TYR A 28 -21.03 -0.88 1.95
CA TYR A 28 -20.41 0.36 1.48
C TYR A 28 -20.54 0.49 -0.03
N LYS A 29 -20.86 1.68 -0.47
CA LYS A 29 -20.88 2.03 -1.90
C LYS A 29 -19.60 2.77 -2.25
N THR A 30 -18.85 2.24 -3.20
CA THR A 30 -17.58 2.80 -3.65
C THR A 30 -17.56 3.01 -5.17
N PRO A 31 -18.50 3.79 -5.74
CA PRO A 31 -18.72 3.83 -7.18
C PRO A 31 -17.50 4.28 -7.98
N HIS A 32 -16.67 5.17 -7.44
CA HIS A 32 -15.47 5.64 -8.12
C HIS A 32 -14.35 4.60 -8.12
N ILE A 33 -14.18 3.87 -7.02
CA ILE A 33 -13.22 2.75 -6.94
C ILE A 33 -13.70 1.62 -7.85
N ASP A 34 -14.98 1.32 -7.84
CA ASP A 34 -15.59 0.28 -8.69
C ASP A 34 -15.42 0.63 -10.18
N ALA A 35 -15.58 1.90 -10.54
CA ALA A 35 -15.33 2.37 -11.91
C ALA A 35 -13.86 2.18 -12.33
N LEU A 36 -12.90 2.49 -11.46
CA LEU A 36 -11.49 2.23 -11.72
C LEU A 36 -11.20 0.74 -11.89
N ALA A 37 -11.77 -0.09 -11.02
CA ALA A 37 -11.64 -1.55 -11.10
C ALA A 37 -12.19 -2.13 -12.40
N ASN A 38 -13.30 -1.58 -12.89
CA ASN A 38 -13.93 -2.00 -14.15
C ASN A 38 -13.17 -1.51 -15.39
N ALA A 39 -12.52 -0.34 -15.31
CA ALA A 39 -11.79 0.24 -16.42
C ALA A 39 -10.33 -0.26 -16.52
N GLY A 40 -9.80 -0.84 -15.47
CA GLY A 40 -8.41 -1.24 -15.36
C GLY A 40 -8.21 -2.74 -15.10
N VAL A 41 -7.10 -3.06 -14.47
CA VAL A 41 -6.76 -4.42 -14.06
C VAL A 41 -6.95 -4.55 -12.55
N ARG A 42 -7.70 -5.55 -12.12
CA ARG A 42 -7.89 -5.89 -10.72
C ARG A 42 -7.13 -7.17 -10.38
N PHE A 43 -6.21 -7.08 -9.43
CA PHE A 43 -5.53 -8.24 -8.90
C PHE A 43 -6.38 -8.88 -7.80
N THR A 44 -6.76 -10.13 -7.98
CA THR A 44 -7.54 -10.89 -7.00
C THR A 44 -6.69 -11.51 -5.90
N ARG A 45 -5.38 -11.58 -6.11
CA ARG A 45 -4.40 -12.10 -5.16
C ARG A 45 -3.21 -11.16 -5.12
N PHE A 46 -3.31 -10.17 -4.27
CA PHE A 46 -2.25 -9.20 -4.02
C PHE A 46 -2.15 -8.99 -2.50
N TYR A 47 -0.99 -9.25 -1.94
CA TYR A 47 -0.80 -9.30 -0.51
C TYR A 47 0.24 -8.28 -0.06
N THR A 48 0.01 -7.73 1.12
CA THR A 48 0.97 -6.96 1.89
C THR A 48 1.33 -7.73 3.16
N VAL A 49 2.17 -7.16 4.02
CA VAL A 49 2.37 -7.72 5.35
C VAL A 49 1.23 -7.27 6.28
N PRO A 50 0.96 -7.97 7.40
CA PRO A 50 -0.28 -7.77 8.18
C PRO A 50 -0.31 -6.51 9.05
N LEU A 51 0.64 -5.59 8.89
CA LEU A 51 0.73 -4.33 9.65
C LEU A 51 0.96 -3.14 8.72
N CYS A 52 0.35 -1.99 9.05
CA CYS A 52 0.38 -0.79 8.22
C CYS A 52 1.80 -0.22 8.05
N GLY A 53 2.57 -0.02 9.12
CA GLY A 53 3.93 0.52 9.05
C GLY A 53 4.87 -0.33 8.20
N PRO A 54 5.02 -1.63 8.48
CA PRO A 54 5.81 -2.54 7.65
C PRO A 54 5.34 -2.62 6.20
N SER A 55 4.04 -2.61 5.92
CA SER A 55 3.50 -2.59 4.55
C SER A 55 3.90 -1.32 3.80
N ARG A 56 3.78 -0.16 4.46
CA ARG A 56 4.18 1.12 3.88
C ARG A 56 5.69 1.18 3.61
N ALA A 57 6.50 0.70 4.55
CA ALA A 57 7.95 0.62 4.37
C ALA A 57 8.31 -0.27 3.18
N LEU A 58 7.66 -1.43 3.03
CA LEU A 58 7.86 -2.34 1.91
C LEU A 58 7.52 -1.66 0.57
N ILE A 59 6.38 -0.98 0.50
CA ILE A 59 5.91 -0.31 -0.71
C ILE A 59 6.85 0.85 -1.10
N LEU A 60 7.24 1.69 -0.12
CA LEU A 60 8.06 2.87 -0.36
C LEU A 60 9.53 2.54 -0.69
N THR A 61 10.05 1.43 -0.18
CA THR A 61 11.46 1.06 -0.37
C THR A 61 11.67 -0.05 -1.40
N GLY A 62 10.61 -0.77 -1.76
CA GLY A 62 10.70 -1.99 -2.57
C GLY A 62 11.45 -3.12 -1.86
N ARG A 63 11.64 -3.04 -0.52
CA ARG A 63 12.42 -3.98 0.27
C ARG A 63 11.60 -4.58 1.39
N TYR A 64 11.81 -5.86 1.66
CA TYR A 64 11.19 -6.53 2.80
C TYR A 64 11.67 -5.97 4.13
N GLY A 65 10.79 -5.99 5.15
CA GLY A 65 11.04 -5.43 6.47
C GLY A 65 12.30 -5.95 7.17
N PHE A 66 12.68 -7.20 6.95
CA PHE A 66 13.93 -7.76 7.51
C PHE A 66 15.19 -7.11 6.92
N ARG A 67 15.11 -6.46 5.76
CA ARG A 67 16.21 -5.70 5.15
C ARG A 67 16.28 -4.28 5.69
N THR A 68 15.14 -3.67 5.93
CA THR A 68 15.03 -2.27 6.38
C THR A 68 14.98 -2.16 7.91
N GLY A 69 14.72 -3.25 8.62
CA GLY A 69 14.41 -3.26 10.03
C GLY A 69 12.94 -2.93 10.35
N ALA A 70 12.12 -2.59 9.36
CA ALA A 70 10.72 -2.23 9.52
C ALA A 70 9.83 -3.47 9.62
N VAL A 71 10.04 -4.30 10.63
CA VAL A 71 9.34 -5.59 10.83
C VAL A 71 8.16 -5.50 11.78
N THR A 72 8.13 -4.48 12.63
CA THR A 72 7.03 -4.19 13.56
C THR A 72 6.63 -2.74 13.48
N GLN A 73 5.47 -2.41 14.05
CA GLN A 73 5.01 -1.02 14.12
C GLN A 73 5.95 -0.14 14.95
N ASP A 74 6.48 -0.67 16.04
CA ASP A 74 7.40 0.07 16.91
C ASP A 74 8.77 0.26 16.25
N ALA A 75 9.26 -0.74 15.52
CA ALA A 75 10.47 -0.60 14.73
C ALA A 75 10.34 0.50 13.67
N CYS A 76 9.21 0.58 12.97
CA CYS A 76 8.92 1.65 12.02
C CYS A 76 8.94 3.04 12.68
N LYS A 77 8.30 3.18 13.84
CA LYS A 77 8.30 4.46 14.60
C LYS A 77 9.71 4.86 15.04
N THR A 78 10.52 3.92 15.48
CA THR A 78 11.91 4.15 15.90
C THR A 78 12.75 4.64 14.73
N ILE A 79 12.68 3.97 13.59
CA ILE A 79 13.42 4.33 12.37
C ILE A 79 13.09 5.77 11.93
N ILE A 80 11.80 6.14 11.94
CA ILE A 80 11.36 7.49 11.58
C ILE A 80 11.92 8.54 12.55
N ARG A 81 11.98 8.22 13.85
CA ARG A 81 12.43 9.17 14.89
C ARG A 81 13.93 9.35 14.94
N THR A 82 14.69 8.28 14.75
CA THR A 82 16.16 8.30 14.96
C THR A 82 16.96 8.47 13.68
N GLY A 83 16.35 8.15 12.53
CA GLY A 83 17.06 8.14 11.25
C GLY A 83 18.18 7.10 11.15
N GLU A 84 18.31 6.23 12.16
CA GLU A 84 19.43 5.28 12.26
C GLU A 84 19.53 4.25 11.14
N LYS A 85 18.46 4.09 10.37
CA LYS A 85 18.41 3.20 9.21
C LYS A 85 17.69 3.87 8.04
N ALA A 86 18.07 5.12 7.75
CA ALA A 86 17.49 5.83 6.63
C ALA A 86 17.72 5.03 5.33
N GLU A 87 16.68 4.41 4.84
CA GLU A 87 16.65 3.76 3.54
C GLU A 87 16.30 4.80 2.48
N VAL A 88 16.92 4.68 1.32
CA VAL A 88 16.57 5.51 0.18
C VAL A 88 15.16 5.13 -0.26
N MET A 89 14.24 6.06 -0.13
CA MET A 89 12.89 5.92 -0.69
C MET A 89 12.94 6.17 -2.19
N ILE A 90 12.22 5.35 -2.92
CA ILE A 90 12.10 5.46 -4.38
C ILE A 90 11.16 6.60 -4.75
#